data_4537fe51996e4675f5b2f803fddfa62a
#
_entry.id   4537fe51996e4675f5b2f803fddfa62a
#
_cell.length_a   1.000
_cell.length_b   1.000
_cell.length_c   1.000
_cell.angle_alpha   90.00
_cell.angle_beta   90.00
_cell.angle_gamma   90.00
#
_symmetry.space_group_name_H-M   'P 1'
#
loop_
_entity.id
_entity.type
_entity.pdbx_description
1 polymer ?
#
loop_
_entity_poly.entity_id
_entity_poly.type
_entity_poly.pdbx_seq_one_letter_code
_entity_poly.pdbx_strand_id
1 'polypeptide(L)'
;MQEYKPFKEGKVRQVFDIGENLVIYATDRISAFDYILKNTITNKGVVLTKMSKFWFDFTKDIVPNHMISTDVKDMPEFFQKPEFEGHVMMCKKLEMLPIECIVRGYITGSGWASYQKDGTVCGIKLPEGLQESDKLPEPIYTPSTKAELGDHDENVSFEATVEILEKSYPGKGREYAEKIRDYTLALYKKCAEYALTKNIIIADTKFEFGLNENGEVVLGDEMLTPDSSRFWPLEGYKPGQGQPSFDKQYVRDWLKAHPDSDFLLPDDVIEKTVDKYVEAYEL
;
A
#
# COMPACT_ATOMS: atom_id res chain seq x y z
N MET A 1 -30.68 1.59 -16.49
CA MET A 1 -29.57 1.43 -15.53
C MET A 1 -28.67 2.65 -15.67
N GLN A 2 -28.37 3.32 -14.55
CA GLN A 2 -27.41 4.44 -14.57
C GLN A 2 -26.02 3.88 -14.81
N GLU A 3 -25.30 4.39 -15.81
CA GLU A 3 -23.90 4.02 -16.06
C GLU A 3 -22.97 4.95 -15.28
N TYR A 4 -21.92 4.38 -14.71
CA TYR A 4 -20.85 5.12 -14.03
C TYR A 4 -19.56 5.00 -14.83
N LYS A 5 -18.83 6.11 -14.92
CA LYS A 5 -17.47 6.14 -15.46
C LYS A 5 -16.51 6.44 -14.33
N PRO A 6 -15.29 5.85 -14.35
CA PRO A 6 -14.31 6.20 -13.34
C PRO A 6 -13.93 7.69 -13.49
N PHE A 7 -13.99 8.45 -12.40
CA PHE A 7 -13.54 9.84 -12.38
C PHE A 7 -12.02 9.92 -12.15
N LYS A 8 -11.45 8.85 -11.57
CA LYS A 8 -10.01 8.70 -11.41
C LYS A 8 -9.60 7.28 -11.78
N GLU A 9 -8.60 7.16 -12.60
CA GLU A 9 -8.02 5.89 -13.02
C GLU A 9 -6.54 5.86 -12.67
N GLY A 10 -6.17 4.93 -11.78
CA GLY A 10 -4.79 4.63 -11.44
C GLY A 10 -4.25 3.47 -12.28
N LYS A 11 -3.00 3.08 -12.04
CA LYS A 11 -2.34 1.96 -12.75
C LYS A 11 -3.11 0.65 -12.60
N VAL A 12 -3.66 0.38 -11.42
CA VAL A 12 -4.30 -0.91 -11.08
C VAL A 12 -5.69 -0.76 -10.44
N ARG A 13 -6.16 0.45 -10.22
CA ARG A 13 -7.48 0.74 -9.61
C ARG A 13 -8.22 1.81 -10.38
N GLN A 14 -9.55 1.73 -10.29
CA GLN A 14 -10.46 2.74 -10.79
C GLN A 14 -11.34 3.23 -9.65
N VAL A 15 -11.64 4.51 -9.62
CA VAL A 15 -12.47 5.14 -8.58
C VAL A 15 -13.69 5.76 -9.23
N PHE A 16 -14.87 5.39 -8.74
CA PHE A 16 -16.15 5.87 -9.22
C PHE A 16 -16.81 6.74 -8.17
N ASP A 17 -17.31 7.88 -8.57
CA ASP A 17 -18.14 8.74 -7.72
C ASP A 17 -19.60 8.29 -7.84
N ILE A 18 -20.20 7.90 -6.71
CA ILE A 18 -21.60 7.47 -6.64
C ILE A 18 -22.49 8.46 -5.85
N GLY A 19 -22.05 9.70 -5.72
CA GLY A 19 -22.75 10.75 -4.99
C GLY A 19 -22.15 10.99 -3.61
N GLU A 20 -22.74 10.47 -2.54
CA GLU A 20 -22.21 10.65 -1.18
C GLU A 20 -20.95 9.80 -0.92
N ASN A 21 -20.78 8.70 -1.66
CA ASN A 21 -19.70 7.72 -1.48
C ASN A 21 -18.89 7.54 -2.76
N LEU A 22 -17.81 6.76 -2.63
CA LEU A 22 -17.01 6.26 -3.74
C LEU A 22 -17.12 4.74 -3.84
N VAL A 23 -16.93 4.21 -5.04
CA VAL A 23 -16.61 2.79 -5.25
C VAL A 23 -15.20 2.70 -5.82
N ILE A 24 -14.34 1.95 -5.14
CA ILE A 24 -12.99 1.64 -5.59
C ILE A 24 -13.02 0.24 -6.19
N TYR A 25 -12.64 0.13 -7.45
CA TYR A 25 -12.52 -1.13 -8.17
C TYR A 25 -11.04 -1.52 -8.31
N ALA A 26 -10.65 -2.59 -7.62
CA ALA A 26 -9.34 -3.20 -7.76
C ALA A 26 -9.33 -4.11 -8.98
N THR A 27 -8.60 -3.73 -10.02
CA THR A 27 -8.51 -4.49 -11.26
C THR A 27 -7.48 -5.63 -11.14
N ASP A 28 -7.52 -6.57 -12.06
CA ASP A 28 -6.51 -7.62 -12.20
C ASP A 28 -5.23 -7.14 -12.93
N ARG A 29 -5.15 -5.85 -13.27
CA ARG A 29 -3.94 -5.26 -13.85
C ARG A 29 -2.80 -5.30 -12.84
N ILE A 30 -1.60 -5.48 -13.35
CA ILE A 30 -0.37 -5.38 -12.55
C ILE A 30 0.55 -4.31 -13.16
N SER A 31 1.25 -3.58 -12.31
CA SER A 31 2.23 -2.59 -12.73
C SER A 31 3.58 -2.84 -12.07
N ALA A 32 4.66 -2.66 -12.81
CA ALA A 32 6.02 -2.69 -12.32
C ALA A 32 6.85 -1.60 -13.01
N PHE A 33 7.78 -0.97 -12.29
CA PHE A 33 8.63 0.11 -12.81
C PHE A 33 7.83 1.23 -13.50
N ASP A 34 6.68 1.60 -12.89
CA ASP A 34 5.73 2.61 -13.38
C ASP A 34 4.97 2.28 -14.66
N TYR A 35 5.17 1.11 -15.25
CA TYR A 35 4.42 0.62 -16.41
C TYR A 35 3.34 -0.37 -16.01
N ILE A 36 2.18 -0.29 -16.67
CA ILE A 36 1.13 -1.32 -16.60
C ILE A 36 1.55 -2.44 -17.55
N LEU A 37 1.63 -3.67 -17.04
CA LEU A 37 1.97 -4.82 -17.86
C LEU A 37 0.84 -5.17 -18.83
N LYS A 38 1.17 -5.85 -19.91
CA LYS A 38 0.19 -6.29 -20.93
C LYS A 38 -0.70 -7.43 -20.44
N ASN A 39 -0.25 -8.19 -19.47
CA ASN A 39 -0.99 -9.28 -18.84
C ASN A 39 -1.78 -8.79 -17.63
N THR A 40 -2.81 -9.55 -17.27
CA THR A 40 -3.53 -9.45 -16.00
C THR A 40 -3.20 -10.64 -15.10
N ILE A 41 -3.34 -10.45 -13.79
CA ILE A 41 -3.17 -11.50 -12.78
C ILE A 41 -4.55 -11.85 -12.26
N THR A 42 -5.09 -12.97 -12.70
CA THR A 42 -6.46 -13.39 -12.40
C THR A 42 -6.74 -13.40 -10.90
N ASN A 43 -7.88 -12.83 -10.50
CA ASN A 43 -8.31 -12.67 -9.11
C ASN A 43 -7.41 -11.79 -8.22
N LYS A 44 -6.42 -11.10 -8.78
CA LYS A 44 -5.57 -10.18 -8.02
C LYS A 44 -6.42 -9.13 -7.29
N GLY A 45 -7.35 -8.49 -7.99
CA GLY A 45 -8.23 -7.48 -7.40
C GLY A 45 -9.09 -8.03 -6.26
N VAL A 46 -9.55 -9.28 -6.37
CA VAL A 46 -10.30 -9.97 -5.30
C VAL A 46 -9.44 -10.14 -4.05
N VAL A 47 -8.20 -10.62 -4.22
CA VAL A 47 -7.26 -10.79 -3.10
C VAL A 47 -6.98 -9.45 -2.42
N LEU A 48 -6.68 -8.40 -3.19
CA LEU A 48 -6.40 -7.06 -2.63
C LEU A 48 -7.59 -6.50 -1.85
N THR A 49 -8.81 -6.66 -2.37
CA THR A 49 -10.04 -6.20 -1.70
C THR A 49 -10.29 -6.96 -0.39
N LYS A 50 -10.15 -8.28 -0.40
CA LYS A 50 -10.32 -9.13 0.79
C LYS A 50 -9.28 -8.83 1.86
N MET A 51 -8.01 -8.67 1.49
CA MET A 51 -6.94 -8.32 2.42
C MET A 51 -7.18 -6.94 3.05
N SER A 52 -7.50 -5.93 2.23
CA SER A 52 -7.80 -4.59 2.75
C SER A 52 -8.98 -4.63 3.73
N LYS A 53 -10.05 -5.36 3.38
CA LYS A 53 -11.20 -5.54 4.27
C LYS A 53 -10.81 -6.16 5.61
N PHE A 54 -10.05 -7.24 5.59
CA PHE A 54 -9.58 -7.90 6.82
C PHE A 54 -8.81 -6.93 7.71
N TRP A 55 -7.84 -6.22 7.17
CA TRP A 55 -7.01 -5.30 7.94
C TRP A 55 -7.77 -4.07 8.43
N PHE A 56 -8.71 -3.52 7.64
CA PHE A 56 -9.58 -2.44 8.09
C PHE A 56 -10.45 -2.87 9.28
N ASP A 57 -11.02 -4.06 9.23
CA ASP A 57 -11.81 -4.61 10.33
C ASP A 57 -10.94 -4.90 11.58
N PHE A 58 -9.72 -5.41 11.37
CA PHE A 58 -8.79 -5.76 12.44
C PHE A 58 -8.25 -4.55 13.20
N THR A 59 -8.16 -3.39 12.55
CA THR A 59 -7.51 -2.18 13.09
C THR A 59 -8.46 -1.02 13.40
N LYS A 60 -9.75 -1.23 13.31
CA LYS A 60 -10.78 -0.20 13.57
C LYS A 60 -10.74 0.41 14.98
N ASP A 61 -10.07 -0.24 15.93
CA ASP A 61 -9.82 0.24 17.29
C ASP A 61 -8.68 1.26 17.39
N ILE A 62 -7.83 1.37 16.35
CA ILE A 62 -6.71 2.31 16.31
C ILE A 62 -7.13 3.62 15.64
N VAL A 63 -7.71 3.52 14.45
CA VAL A 63 -8.12 4.65 13.64
C VAL A 63 -9.37 4.29 12.84
N PRO A 64 -10.34 5.21 12.68
CA PRO A 64 -11.45 4.98 11.76
C PRO A 64 -10.94 4.84 10.33
N ASN A 65 -11.61 4.02 9.52
CA ASN A 65 -11.29 3.86 8.11
C ASN A 65 -12.49 4.21 7.22
N HIS A 66 -12.23 4.37 5.93
CA HIS A 66 -13.22 4.82 4.95
C HIS A 66 -14.15 3.71 4.43
N MET A 67 -13.84 2.45 4.68
CA MET A 67 -14.62 1.33 4.14
C MET A 67 -16.04 1.30 4.71
N ILE A 68 -17.03 1.17 3.82
CA ILE A 68 -18.43 0.97 4.16
C ILE A 68 -18.84 -0.48 3.93
N SER A 69 -18.62 -1.00 2.72
CA SER A 69 -18.98 -2.37 2.35
C SER A 69 -18.13 -2.87 1.17
N THR A 70 -17.95 -4.18 1.09
CA THR A 70 -17.39 -4.88 -0.07
C THR A 70 -18.43 -5.76 -0.76
N ASP A 71 -19.67 -5.79 -0.28
CA ASP A 71 -20.77 -6.54 -0.93
C ASP A 71 -21.38 -5.67 -2.04
N VAL A 72 -21.37 -6.18 -3.27
CA VAL A 72 -21.96 -5.49 -4.43
C VAL A 72 -23.47 -5.19 -4.24
N LYS A 73 -24.16 -5.94 -3.39
CA LYS A 73 -25.58 -5.72 -3.10
C LYS A 73 -25.85 -4.40 -2.37
N ASP A 74 -24.87 -3.87 -1.67
CA ASP A 74 -24.94 -2.57 -0.98
C ASP A 74 -24.67 -1.39 -1.93
N MET A 75 -24.32 -1.67 -3.20
CA MET A 75 -23.91 -0.69 -4.20
C MET A 75 -24.97 -0.50 -5.27
N PRO A 76 -24.91 0.59 -6.06
CA PRO A 76 -25.78 0.78 -7.21
C PRO A 76 -25.76 -0.43 -8.16
N GLU A 77 -26.90 -0.70 -8.81
CA GLU A 77 -27.12 -1.86 -9.72
C GLU A 77 -26.01 -2.03 -10.77
N PHE A 78 -25.39 -0.92 -11.21
CA PHE A 78 -24.26 -0.95 -12.14
C PHE A 78 -23.09 -1.83 -11.65
N PHE A 79 -22.82 -1.85 -10.33
CA PHE A 79 -21.74 -2.62 -9.71
C PHE A 79 -22.14 -4.05 -9.31
N GLN A 80 -23.39 -4.44 -9.53
CA GLN A 80 -23.86 -5.80 -9.21
C GLN A 80 -23.62 -6.81 -10.34
N LYS A 81 -22.84 -6.44 -11.34
CA LYS A 81 -22.41 -7.32 -12.43
C LYS A 81 -21.29 -8.27 -11.96
N PRO A 82 -21.17 -9.46 -12.58
CA PRO A 82 -20.17 -10.46 -12.19
C PRO A 82 -18.72 -9.94 -12.18
N GLU A 83 -18.38 -9.01 -13.06
CA GLU A 83 -17.04 -8.42 -13.17
C GLU A 83 -16.60 -7.61 -11.95
N PHE A 84 -17.56 -7.14 -11.15
CA PHE A 84 -17.28 -6.37 -9.92
C PHE A 84 -17.29 -7.23 -8.66
N GLU A 85 -17.81 -8.46 -8.73
CA GLU A 85 -17.92 -9.34 -7.58
C GLU A 85 -16.56 -9.61 -6.92
N GLY A 86 -16.44 -9.23 -5.64
CA GLY A 86 -15.20 -9.36 -4.87
C GLY A 86 -14.11 -8.34 -5.19
N HIS A 87 -14.25 -7.54 -6.25
CA HIS A 87 -13.25 -6.55 -6.69
C HIS A 87 -13.49 -5.14 -6.17
N VAL A 88 -14.65 -4.86 -5.59
CA VAL A 88 -15.09 -3.51 -5.26
C VAL A 88 -15.19 -3.27 -3.76
N MET A 89 -14.92 -2.02 -3.39
CA MET A 89 -15.10 -1.52 -2.04
C MET A 89 -15.82 -0.17 -2.10
N MET A 90 -16.99 -0.08 -1.47
CA MET A 90 -17.67 1.19 -1.26
C MET A 90 -17.07 1.90 -0.05
N CYS A 91 -16.72 3.16 -0.23
CA CYS A 91 -15.97 3.96 0.73
C CYS A 91 -16.60 5.33 0.93
N LYS A 92 -16.41 5.88 2.13
CA LYS A 92 -16.66 7.32 2.39
C LYS A 92 -15.71 8.17 1.57
N LYS A 93 -16.17 9.32 1.13
CA LYS A 93 -15.29 10.33 0.55
C LYS A 93 -14.40 10.94 1.62
N LEU A 94 -13.13 11.09 1.31
CA LEU A 94 -12.15 11.75 2.14
C LEU A 94 -11.42 12.82 1.33
N GLU A 95 -11.06 13.90 1.98
CA GLU A 95 -10.04 14.81 1.47
C GLU A 95 -8.67 14.20 1.76
N MET A 96 -8.07 13.55 0.75
CA MET A 96 -6.81 12.81 0.94
C MET A 96 -5.65 13.74 1.23
N LEU A 97 -4.89 13.44 2.27
CA LEU A 97 -3.67 14.16 2.60
C LEU A 97 -2.57 13.84 1.57
N PRO A 98 -1.74 14.83 1.18
CA PRO A 98 -0.74 14.68 0.12
C PRO A 98 0.55 13.99 0.60
N ILE A 99 0.42 13.01 1.48
CA ILE A 99 1.55 12.29 2.09
C ILE A 99 1.31 10.79 1.98
N GLU A 100 2.30 10.07 1.50
CA GLU A 100 2.38 8.62 1.63
C GLU A 100 3.07 8.27 2.95
N CYS A 101 2.33 7.58 3.82
CA CYS A 101 2.79 7.24 5.16
C CYS A 101 3.46 5.86 5.16
N ILE A 102 4.77 5.85 4.89
CA ILE A 102 5.57 4.64 4.82
C ILE A 102 6.15 4.36 6.21
N VAL A 103 6.07 3.11 6.64
CA VAL A 103 6.68 2.60 7.86
C VAL A 103 7.54 1.40 7.54
N ARG A 104 8.72 1.33 8.16
CA ARG A 104 9.69 0.25 7.95
C ARG A 104 10.07 -0.38 9.29
N GLY A 105 9.88 -1.68 9.39
CA GLY A 105 10.40 -2.48 10.51
C GLY A 105 11.69 -3.20 10.16
N TYR A 106 11.99 -3.27 8.87
CA TYR A 106 13.19 -3.88 8.29
C TYR A 106 13.78 -2.93 7.25
N ILE A 107 15.12 -2.95 7.11
CA ILE A 107 15.81 -2.07 6.17
C ILE A 107 15.99 -2.73 4.81
N THR A 108 15.21 -2.29 3.81
CA THR A 108 15.21 -2.84 2.45
C THR A 108 14.78 -1.80 1.42
N GLY A 109 14.89 -2.11 0.15
CA GLY A 109 14.43 -1.27 -0.95
C GLY A 109 15.05 0.13 -0.92
N SER A 110 14.22 1.17 -1.11
CA SER A 110 14.69 2.57 -1.09
C SER A 110 15.25 2.99 0.25
N GLY A 111 14.77 2.41 1.37
CA GLY A 111 15.32 2.64 2.70
C GLY A 111 16.74 2.12 2.83
N TRP A 112 17.02 0.92 2.31
CA TRP A 112 18.37 0.36 2.26
C TRP A 112 19.31 1.20 1.40
N ALA A 113 18.86 1.61 0.21
CA ALA A 113 19.62 2.48 -0.67
C ALA A 113 19.98 3.83 -0.02
N SER A 114 19.04 4.43 0.72
CA SER A 114 19.28 5.65 1.48
C SER A 114 20.31 5.43 2.59
N TYR A 115 20.13 4.38 3.37
CA TYR A 115 21.05 4.03 4.46
C TYR A 115 22.49 3.79 3.94
N GLN A 116 22.66 3.08 2.84
CA GLN A 116 23.98 2.85 2.22
C GLN A 116 24.68 4.16 1.82
N LYS A 117 23.91 5.19 1.48
CA LYS A 117 24.45 6.48 1.04
C LYS A 117 25.05 7.29 2.18
N ASP A 118 24.35 7.39 3.30
CA ASP A 118 24.73 8.31 4.39
C ASP A 118 24.33 7.85 5.80
N GLY A 119 23.87 6.61 5.96
CA GLY A 119 23.46 6.06 7.26
C GLY A 119 22.11 6.57 7.77
N THR A 120 21.34 7.27 6.90
CA THR A 120 20.02 7.82 7.28
C THR A 120 18.91 7.36 6.37
N VAL A 121 17.67 7.43 6.88
CA VAL A 121 16.43 7.30 6.07
C VAL A 121 15.49 8.43 6.49
N CYS A 122 15.05 9.27 5.56
CA CYS A 122 14.19 10.43 5.84
C CYS A 122 14.72 11.32 6.99
N GLY A 123 16.04 11.48 7.08
CA GLY A 123 16.69 12.24 8.15
C GLY A 123 16.84 11.50 9.49
N ILE A 124 16.35 10.26 9.58
CA ILE A 124 16.50 9.42 10.77
C ILE A 124 17.85 8.70 10.69
N LYS A 125 18.74 8.98 11.64
CA LYS A 125 20.02 8.26 11.75
C LYS A 125 19.79 6.86 12.29
N LEU A 126 20.28 5.85 11.57
CA LEU A 126 20.18 4.46 11.94
C LEU A 126 21.52 3.95 12.55
N PRO A 127 21.49 2.83 13.29
CA PRO A 127 22.70 2.19 13.79
C PRO A 127 23.68 1.86 12.66
N GLU A 128 24.97 1.93 12.96
CA GLU A 128 26.03 1.51 12.02
C GLU A 128 26.07 -0.01 11.89
N GLY A 129 26.47 -0.49 10.71
CA GLY A 129 26.70 -1.91 10.45
C GLY A 129 25.44 -2.71 10.12
N LEU A 130 24.29 -2.05 9.88
CA LEU A 130 23.12 -2.73 9.35
C LEU A 130 23.39 -3.36 7.99
N GLN A 131 22.82 -4.53 7.78
CA GLN A 131 22.83 -5.26 6.51
C GLN A 131 21.44 -5.17 5.85
N GLU A 132 21.39 -5.45 4.55
CA GLU A 132 20.12 -5.52 3.84
C GLU A 132 19.17 -6.52 4.52
N SER A 133 17.91 -6.14 4.66
CA SER A 133 16.87 -6.92 5.34
C SER A 133 17.02 -7.08 6.86
N ASP A 134 17.98 -6.39 7.50
CA ASP A 134 18.03 -6.37 8.96
C ASP A 134 16.73 -5.83 9.55
N LYS A 135 16.31 -6.44 10.66
CA LYS A 135 15.25 -5.90 11.51
C LYS A 135 15.76 -4.64 12.21
N LEU A 136 15.01 -3.57 12.10
CA LEU A 136 15.32 -2.33 12.84
C LEU A 136 15.02 -2.49 14.33
N PRO A 137 15.77 -1.80 15.23
CA PRO A 137 15.50 -1.82 16.66
C PRO A 137 14.07 -1.40 17.00
N GLU A 138 13.56 -0.38 16.31
CA GLU A 138 12.18 0.09 16.35
C GLU A 138 11.72 0.39 14.94
N PRO A 139 10.42 0.22 14.62
CA PRO A 139 9.86 0.67 13.35
C PRO A 139 10.05 2.18 13.16
N ILE A 140 10.41 2.59 11.95
CA ILE A 140 10.61 4.00 11.62
C ILE A 140 9.56 4.50 10.64
N TYR A 141 9.07 5.72 10.85
CA TYR A 141 8.17 6.43 9.94
C TYR A 141 9.00 7.18 8.90
N THR A 142 8.84 6.79 7.64
CA THR A 142 9.64 7.28 6.50
C THR A 142 8.72 7.79 5.39
N PRO A 143 8.07 8.95 5.57
CA PRO A 143 7.06 9.44 4.64
C PRO A 143 7.65 9.83 3.29
N SER A 144 6.81 9.85 2.28
CA SER A 144 7.10 10.48 0.99
C SER A 144 5.99 11.43 0.57
N THR A 145 6.33 12.34 -0.34
CA THR A 145 5.32 13.14 -1.04
C THR A 145 4.48 12.22 -1.91
N LYS A 146 3.26 12.63 -2.20
CA LYS A 146 2.43 12.03 -3.22
C LYS A 146 2.56 12.86 -4.49
N ALA A 147 3.40 12.41 -5.40
CA ALA A 147 3.66 13.10 -6.66
C ALA A 147 2.43 13.11 -7.58
N GLU A 148 2.34 14.13 -8.44
CA GLU A 148 1.36 14.13 -9.53
C GLU A 148 1.73 13.07 -10.59
N LEU A 149 0.75 12.71 -11.43
CA LEU A 149 0.95 11.73 -12.51
C LEU A 149 2.11 12.20 -13.44
N GLY A 150 3.21 11.46 -13.41
CA GLY A 150 4.41 11.73 -14.22
C GLY A 150 5.65 12.14 -13.42
N ASP A 151 5.48 12.49 -12.16
CA ASP A 151 6.57 12.74 -11.22
C ASP A 151 6.82 11.55 -10.30
N HIS A 152 7.97 11.52 -9.63
CA HIS A 152 8.33 10.49 -8.65
C HIS A 152 8.07 10.96 -7.23
N ASP A 153 7.55 10.04 -6.40
CA ASP A 153 7.42 10.28 -4.97
C ASP A 153 8.79 10.48 -4.34
N GLU A 154 8.94 11.53 -3.55
CA GLU A 154 10.19 11.86 -2.88
C GLU A 154 10.10 11.56 -1.38
N ASN A 155 11.06 10.81 -0.87
CA ASN A 155 11.21 10.61 0.57
C ASN A 155 11.48 11.95 1.26
N VAL A 156 10.69 12.25 2.29
CA VAL A 156 10.79 13.51 3.04
C VAL A 156 10.96 13.25 4.54
N SER A 157 11.50 14.22 5.25
CA SER A 157 11.57 14.15 6.72
C SER A 157 10.21 14.41 7.35
N PHE A 158 10.08 14.08 8.63
CA PHE A 158 8.88 14.42 9.40
C PHE A 158 8.62 15.94 9.39
N GLU A 159 9.63 16.77 9.57
CA GLU A 159 9.46 18.24 9.54
C GLU A 159 9.02 18.76 8.17
N ALA A 160 9.55 18.18 7.08
CA ALA A 160 9.06 18.50 5.75
C ALA A 160 7.58 18.10 5.55
N THR A 161 7.15 16.97 6.13
CA THR A 161 5.72 16.60 6.16
C THR A 161 4.88 17.65 6.88
N VAL A 162 5.35 18.17 8.01
CA VAL A 162 4.68 19.27 8.75
C VAL A 162 4.52 20.49 7.85
N GLU A 163 5.58 20.91 7.15
CA GLU A 163 5.55 22.06 6.27
C GLU A 163 4.59 21.88 5.09
N ILE A 164 4.56 20.69 4.49
CA ILE A 164 3.63 20.36 3.41
C ILE A 164 2.18 20.47 3.90
N LEU A 165 1.88 19.87 5.04
CA LEU A 165 0.53 19.90 5.61
C LEU A 165 0.14 21.30 6.12
N GLU A 166 1.08 22.08 6.64
CA GLU A 166 0.81 23.47 7.08
C GLU A 166 0.42 24.37 5.91
N LYS A 167 1.00 24.14 4.72
CA LYS A 167 0.61 24.88 3.49
C LYS A 167 -0.82 24.56 3.07
N SER A 168 -1.24 23.30 3.18
CA SER A 168 -2.59 22.86 2.82
C SER A 168 -3.63 23.14 3.91
N TYR A 169 -3.19 23.09 5.18
CA TYR A 169 -4.05 23.20 6.36
C TYR A 169 -3.42 24.15 7.40
N PRO A 170 -3.47 25.48 7.17
CA PRO A 170 -2.83 26.47 8.04
C PRO A 170 -3.25 26.36 9.51
N GLY A 171 -2.30 26.26 10.41
CA GLY A 171 -2.50 26.06 11.84
C GLY A 171 -2.80 24.63 12.28
N LYS A 172 -2.83 23.67 11.33
CA LYS A 172 -3.12 22.25 11.59
C LYS A 172 -2.03 21.29 11.10
N GLY A 173 -1.04 21.81 10.38
CA GLY A 173 -0.03 20.98 9.72
C GLY A 173 0.68 20.03 10.67
N ARG A 174 1.17 20.54 11.80
CA ARG A 174 1.84 19.72 12.82
C ARG A 174 0.90 18.70 13.46
N GLU A 175 -0.33 19.11 13.82
CA GLU A 175 -1.32 18.20 14.40
C GLU A 175 -1.60 17.01 13.48
N TYR A 176 -1.83 17.27 12.20
CA TYR A 176 -2.08 16.21 11.21
C TYR A 176 -0.84 15.35 10.97
N ALA A 177 0.34 15.95 10.86
CA ALA A 177 1.60 15.21 10.68
C ALA A 177 1.86 14.24 11.84
N GLU A 178 1.64 14.68 13.07
CA GLU A 178 1.78 13.83 14.27
C GLU A 178 0.76 12.70 14.28
N LYS A 179 -0.52 13.00 13.98
CA LYS A 179 -1.57 11.99 13.94
C LYS A 179 -1.29 10.90 12.90
N ILE A 180 -0.95 11.27 11.66
CA ILE A 180 -0.69 10.26 10.62
C ILE A 180 0.56 9.44 10.91
N ARG A 181 1.60 10.04 11.50
CA ARG A 181 2.79 9.31 11.98
C ARG A 181 2.41 8.30 13.05
N ASP A 182 1.73 8.75 14.09
CA ASP A 182 1.40 7.93 15.26
C ASP A 182 0.44 6.80 14.90
N TYR A 183 -0.57 7.07 14.07
CA TYR A 183 -1.44 6.03 13.52
C TYR A 183 -0.67 5.03 12.67
N THR A 184 0.23 5.49 11.80
CA THR A 184 1.06 4.63 10.95
C THR A 184 1.89 3.65 11.79
N LEU A 185 2.57 4.15 12.82
CA LEU A 185 3.37 3.31 13.72
C LEU A 185 2.52 2.33 14.52
N ALA A 186 1.38 2.77 15.05
CA ALA A 186 0.46 1.91 15.80
C ALA A 186 -0.16 0.81 14.93
N LEU A 187 -0.61 1.15 13.72
CA LEU A 187 -1.13 0.20 12.74
C LEU A 187 -0.07 -0.84 12.38
N TYR A 188 1.12 -0.39 12.03
CA TYR A 188 2.21 -1.29 11.67
C TYR A 188 2.53 -2.27 12.80
N LYS A 189 2.71 -1.76 14.02
CA LYS A 189 3.06 -2.60 15.18
C LYS A 189 2.04 -3.71 15.40
N LYS A 190 0.75 -3.36 15.46
CA LYS A 190 -0.33 -4.33 15.66
C LYS A 190 -0.39 -5.37 14.54
N CYS A 191 -0.31 -4.93 13.29
CA CYS A 191 -0.40 -5.81 12.13
C CYS A 191 0.83 -6.70 11.97
N ALA A 192 2.04 -6.16 12.21
CA ALA A 192 3.28 -6.92 12.12
C ALA A 192 3.35 -8.01 13.22
N GLU A 193 2.90 -7.71 14.43
CA GLU A 193 2.78 -8.71 15.52
C GLU A 193 1.82 -9.85 15.13
N TYR A 194 0.66 -9.52 14.56
CA TYR A 194 -0.29 -10.52 14.08
C TYR A 194 0.30 -11.36 12.93
N ALA A 195 0.91 -10.72 11.92
CA ALA A 195 1.49 -11.41 10.77
C ALA A 195 2.59 -12.40 11.18
N LEU A 196 3.39 -12.06 12.19
CA LEU A 196 4.40 -12.98 12.73
C LEU A 196 3.77 -14.26 13.30
N THR A 197 2.56 -14.22 13.87
CA THR A 197 1.84 -15.42 14.33
C THR A 197 1.41 -16.32 13.17
N LYS A 198 1.44 -15.78 11.97
CA LYS A 198 1.12 -16.44 10.69
C LYS A 198 2.37 -16.77 9.87
N ASN A 199 3.55 -16.72 10.48
CA ASN A 199 4.84 -16.93 9.82
C ASN A 199 5.12 -15.94 8.67
N ILE A 200 4.57 -14.75 8.74
CA ILE A 200 4.80 -13.66 7.78
C ILE A 200 5.50 -12.49 8.47
N ILE A 201 6.53 -11.98 7.82
CA ILE A 201 7.17 -10.71 8.17
C ILE A 201 6.59 -9.62 7.28
N ILE A 202 6.04 -8.56 7.88
CA ILE A 202 5.75 -7.31 7.19
C ILE A 202 7.01 -6.45 7.28
N ALA A 203 7.78 -6.37 6.21
CA ALA A 203 9.03 -5.61 6.21
C ALA A 203 8.79 -4.11 6.22
N ASP A 204 7.93 -3.64 5.36
CA ASP A 204 7.44 -2.28 5.26
C ASP A 204 6.03 -2.23 4.64
N THR A 205 5.38 -1.12 4.82
CA THR A 205 4.09 -0.85 4.21
C THR A 205 3.85 0.65 4.05
N LYS A 206 2.91 1.00 3.19
CA LYS A 206 2.44 2.35 2.94
C LYS A 206 0.97 2.46 3.32
N PHE A 207 0.64 3.47 4.11
CA PHE A 207 -0.73 3.90 4.40
C PHE A 207 -1.03 5.26 3.79
N GLU A 208 -2.30 5.50 3.50
CA GLU A 208 -2.78 6.81 3.08
C GLU A 208 -3.93 7.26 3.99
N PHE A 209 -3.91 8.51 4.39
CA PHE A 209 -4.94 9.10 5.24
C PHE A 209 -5.60 10.26 4.53
N GLY A 210 -6.84 10.52 4.93
CA GLY A 210 -7.58 11.69 4.51
C GLY A 210 -8.36 12.27 5.67
N LEU A 211 -9.01 13.39 5.43
CA LEU A 211 -9.89 14.04 6.38
C LEU A 211 -11.35 13.76 6.01
N ASN A 212 -12.16 13.45 7.01
CA ASN A 212 -13.61 13.43 6.84
C ASN A 212 -14.18 14.86 6.89
N GLU A 213 -15.50 14.98 6.76
CA GLU A 213 -16.21 16.25 6.81
C GLU A 213 -16.03 17.07 8.11
N ASN A 214 -15.63 16.40 9.20
CA ASN A 214 -15.34 17.03 10.49
C ASN A 214 -13.86 17.40 10.68
N GLY A 215 -13.01 17.16 9.67
CA GLY A 215 -11.56 17.36 9.76
C GLY A 215 -10.82 16.32 10.60
N GLU A 216 -11.45 15.15 10.82
CA GLU A 216 -10.82 14.04 11.53
C GLU A 216 -10.01 13.18 10.55
N VAL A 217 -8.84 12.72 11.02
CA VAL A 217 -7.97 11.84 10.24
C VAL A 217 -8.57 10.43 10.15
N VAL A 218 -8.73 9.94 8.94
CA VAL A 218 -9.31 8.64 8.59
C VAL A 218 -8.38 7.88 7.68
N LEU A 219 -8.19 6.58 7.92
CA LEU A 219 -7.42 5.70 7.07
C LEU A 219 -8.19 5.44 5.76
N GLY A 220 -7.52 5.64 4.64
CA GLY A 220 -8.10 5.47 3.30
C GLY A 220 -7.29 4.53 2.43
N ASP A 221 -7.58 4.55 1.14
CA ASP A 221 -6.94 3.77 0.10
C ASP A 221 -7.05 2.24 0.32
N GLU A 222 -5.98 1.50 0.16
CA GLU A 222 -5.86 0.08 0.48
C GLU A 222 -5.02 -0.12 1.75
N MET A 223 -5.13 -1.29 2.36
CA MET A 223 -4.38 -1.57 3.57
C MET A 223 -3.68 -2.93 3.50
N LEU A 224 -2.35 -2.91 3.69
CA LEU A 224 -1.52 -4.11 3.87
C LEU A 224 -1.78 -5.18 2.81
N THR A 225 -1.70 -4.77 1.55
CA THR A 225 -1.77 -5.67 0.40
C THR A 225 -0.39 -5.92 -0.20
N PRO A 226 -0.21 -6.95 -1.01
CA PRO A 226 1.03 -7.15 -1.76
C PRO A 226 1.40 -6.00 -2.72
N ASP A 227 0.46 -5.10 -3.02
CA ASP A 227 0.73 -3.91 -3.84
C ASP A 227 1.30 -2.74 -3.03
N SER A 228 0.97 -2.64 -1.75
CA SER A 228 1.38 -1.57 -0.83
C SER A 228 2.42 -1.99 0.20
N SER A 229 2.77 -3.27 0.28
CA SER A 229 3.58 -3.83 1.37
C SER A 229 4.56 -4.87 0.87
N ARG A 230 5.65 -5.08 1.62
CA ARG A 230 6.55 -6.23 1.45
C ARG A 230 6.25 -7.26 2.51
N PHE A 231 5.77 -8.41 2.07
CA PHE A 231 5.53 -9.59 2.90
C PHE A 231 6.61 -10.63 2.62
N TRP A 232 7.33 -11.05 3.65
CA TRP A 232 8.33 -12.10 3.55
C TRP A 232 7.90 -13.34 4.34
N PRO A 233 8.17 -14.56 3.86
CA PRO A 233 8.04 -15.74 4.68
C PRO A 233 9.03 -15.66 5.85
N LEU A 234 8.57 -15.97 7.05
CA LEU A 234 9.45 -16.05 8.24
C LEU A 234 10.44 -17.21 8.08
N GLU A 235 9.98 -18.31 7.49
CA GLU A 235 10.83 -19.44 7.16
C GLU A 235 11.88 -19.04 6.11
N GLY A 236 13.14 -19.29 6.42
CA GLY A 236 14.26 -18.95 5.55
C GLY A 236 14.64 -17.45 5.55
N TYR A 237 13.99 -16.62 6.36
CA TYR A 237 14.42 -15.23 6.52
C TYR A 237 15.87 -15.15 7.01
N LYS A 238 16.68 -14.39 6.32
CA LYS A 238 18.11 -14.21 6.61
C LYS A 238 18.57 -12.80 6.26
N PRO A 239 19.05 -12.01 7.23
CA PRO A 239 19.68 -10.73 6.97
C PRO A 239 20.92 -10.82 6.05
N GLY A 240 21.28 -9.69 5.44
CA GLY A 240 22.45 -9.58 4.56
C GLY A 240 22.16 -9.89 3.10
N GLN A 241 20.91 -10.08 2.75
CA GLN A 241 20.47 -10.36 1.37
C GLN A 241 19.02 -9.94 1.15
N GLY A 242 18.62 -9.83 -0.12
CA GLY A 242 17.21 -9.70 -0.48
C GLY A 242 16.41 -10.93 -0.06
N GLN A 243 15.13 -10.74 0.28
CA GLN A 243 14.26 -11.81 0.75
C GLN A 243 13.30 -12.27 -0.35
N PRO A 244 12.90 -13.57 -0.37
CA PRO A 244 11.70 -14.00 -1.09
C PRO A 244 10.49 -13.17 -0.60
N SER A 245 9.58 -12.86 -1.50
CA SER A 245 8.45 -12.00 -1.16
C SER A 245 7.15 -12.55 -1.76
N PHE A 246 6.03 -12.33 -1.06
CA PHE A 246 4.67 -12.61 -1.54
C PHE A 246 4.08 -11.43 -2.35
N ASP A 247 4.92 -10.52 -2.83
CA ASP A 247 4.52 -9.33 -3.58
C ASP A 247 5.02 -9.34 -5.03
N LYS A 248 5.03 -8.17 -5.65
CA LYS A 248 5.50 -7.94 -7.04
C LYS A 248 7.00 -8.16 -7.25
N GLN A 249 7.79 -8.47 -6.23
CA GLN A 249 9.25 -8.57 -6.39
C GLN A 249 9.63 -9.65 -7.38
N TYR A 250 8.91 -10.78 -7.38
CA TYR A 250 9.12 -11.85 -8.37
C TYR A 250 8.95 -11.35 -9.81
N VAL A 251 7.92 -10.58 -10.07
CA VAL A 251 7.70 -9.96 -11.40
C VAL A 251 8.79 -8.95 -11.73
N ARG A 252 9.19 -8.11 -10.75
CA ARG A 252 10.25 -7.13 -10.95
C ARG A 252 11.60 -7.79 -11.28
N ASP A 253 11.94 -8.87 -10.58
CA ASP A 253 13.18 -9.61 -10.80
C ASP A 253 13.20 -10.29 -12.17
N TRP A 254 12.05 -10.86 -12.56
CA TRP A 254 11.91 -11.46 -13.89
C TRP A 254 12.06 -10.40 -14.99
N LEU A 255 11.41 -9.24 -14.87
CA LEU A 255 11.49 -8.14 -15.84
C LEU A 255 12.92 -7.58 -15.96
N LYS A 256 13.65 -7.46 -14.84
CA LYS A 256 15.08 -7.05 -14.85
C LYS A 256 15.96 -8.04 -15.61
N ALA A 257 15.67 -9.34 -15.48
CA ALA A 257 16.39 -10.40 -16.18
C ALA A 257 16.00 -10.50 -17.68
N HIS A 258 14.86 -9.93 -18.07
CA HIS A 258 14.32 -10.01 -19.43
C HIS A 258 13.92 -8.61 -19.95
N PRO A 259 14.88 -7.70 -20.16
CA PRO A 259 14.60 -6.31 -20.56
C PRO A 259 13.90 -6.20 -21.93
N ASP A 260 14.07 -7.21 -22.78
CA ASP A 260 13.45 -7.26 -24.13
C ASP A 260 12.03 -7.85 -24.12
N SER A 261 11.46 -8.14 -22.96
CA SER A 261 10.14 -8.77 -22.82
C SER A 261 8.96 -7.87 -23.24
N ASP A 262 9.21 -6.57 -23.45
CA ASP A 262 8.18 -5.57 -23.77
C ASP A 262 7.02 -5.59 -22.75
N PHE A 263 7.35 -5.82 -21.46
CA PHE A 263 6.41 -5.93 -20.34
C PHE A 263 5.32 -7.00 -20.54
N LEU A 264 5.62 -8.04 -21.29
CA LEU A 264 4.78 -9.22 -21.46
C LEU A 264 5.37 -10.39 -20.66
N LEU A 265 4.58 -10.91 -19.70
CA LEU A 265 4.98 -12.04 -18.87
C LEU A 265 4.61 -13.37 -19.53
N PRO A 266 5.46 -14.42 -19.43
CA PRO A 266 5.07 -15.78 -19.79
C PRO A 266 4.05 -16.35 -18.79
N ASP A 267 3.29 -17.36 -19.24
CA ASP A 267 2.20 -17.95 -18.45
C ASP A 267 2.67 -18.52 -17.11
N ASP A 268 3.84 -19.16 -17.07
CA ASP A 268 4.40 -19.70 -15.83
C ASP A 268 4.78 -18.62 -14.81
N VAL A 269 5.14 -17.42 -15.25
CA VAL A 269 5.40 -16.26 -14.39
C VAL A 269 4.09 -15.68 -13.87
N ILE A 270 3.04 -15.65 -14.71
CA ILE A 270 1.71 -15.23 -14.30
C ILE A 270 1.16 -16.18 -13.24
N GLU A 271 1.18 -17.49 -13.46
CA GLU A 271 0.71 -18.51 -12.51
C GLU A 271 1.41 -18.39 -11.16
N LYS A 272 2.75 -18.33 -11.14
CA LYS A 272 3.52 -18.14 -9.90
C LYS A 272 3.19 -16.83 -9.19
N THR A 273 2.85 -15.79 -9.94
CA THR A 273 2.45 -14.52 -9.36
C THR A 273 1.06 -14.63 -8.72
N VAL A 274 0.10 -15.28 -9.39
CA VAL A 274 -1.20 -15.61 -8.80
C VAL A 274 -1.03 -16.38 -7.49
N ASP A 275 -0.22 -17.45 -7.50
CA ASP A 275 0.02 -18.28 -6.31
C ASP A 275 0.55 -17.45 -5.14
N LYS A 276 1.48 -16.53 -5.38
CA LYS A 276 2.02 -15.63 -4.33
C LYS A 276 0.98 -14.70 -3.73
N TYR A 277 0.08 -14.15 -4.54
CA TYR A 277 -1.01 -13.30 -4.05
C TYR A 277 -2.03 -14.10 -3.23
N VAL A 278 -2.36 -15.31 -3.68
CA VAL A 278 -3.27 -16.22 -2.96
C VAL A 278 -2.63 -16.67 -1.66
N GLU A 279 -1.37 -17.10 -1.69
CA GLU A 279 -0.62 -17.54 -0.49
C GLU A 279 -0.57 -16.42 0.56
N ALA A 280 -0.30 -15.18 0.16
CA ALA A 280 -0.32 -14.02 1.07
C ALA A 280 -1.68 -13.81 1.75
N TYR A 281 -2.77 -14.21 1.12
CA TYR A 281 -4.12 -14.08 1.67
C TYR A 281 -4.52 -15.27 2.56
N GLU A 282 -4.08 -16.48 2.23
CA GLU A 282 -4.48 -17.70 2.93
C GLU A 282 -3.74 -17.91 4.26
N LEU A 283 -2.57 -17.28 4.45
CA LEU A 283 -1.76 -17.32 5.67
C LEU A 283 -2.28 -16.35 6.73
#